data_0e63833dcba4b101803bdf737bf2c9b9
#
_entry.id   0e63833dcba4b101803bdf737bf2c9b9
#
_cell.length_a   1.000
_cell.length_b   1.000
_cell.length_c   1.000
_cell.angle_alpha   90.00
_cell.angle_beta   90.00
_cell.angle_gamma   90.00
#
_symmetry.space_group_name_H-M   'P 1'
#
loop_
_entity.id
_entity.type
_entity.pdbx_description
1 polymer ?
#
loop_
_entity_poly.entity_id
_entity_poly.type
_entity_poly.pdbx_seq_one_letter_code
_entity_poly.pdbx_strand_id
1 'polypeptide(L)'
;MIKIENLTKSYRTPAGRHYVFKDLNIELPSGKSVALVGRNGAGKSTLLRMIGGIDRPDSGNIITDKTISWPVGLSGGFQGSLTGRENVKFVARLYAKKDELKEKVAFVEEFAELGKYFDMPIKTYSSGMKSRLGFGLSMAFKFDYYL
;
A
#
# COMPACT_ATOMS: atom_id res chain seq x y z
N MET A 1 -13.00 11.67 -4.64
CA MET A 1 -12.98 10.90 -5.90
C MET A 1 -11.55 10.76 -6.38
N ILE A 2 -11.15 9.61 -6.92
CA ILE A 2 -9.87 9.44 -7.62
C ILE A 2 -10.16 9.44 -9.11
N LYS A 3 -9.51 10.31 -9.87
CA LYS A 3 -9.64 10.41 -11.31
C LYS A 3 -8.33 10.04 -11.98
N ILE A 4 -8.38 9.11 -12.91
CA ILE A 4 -7.26 8.65 -13.73
C ILE A 4 -7.49 9.15 -15.14
N GLU A 5 -6.54 9.90 -15.70
CA GLU A 5 -6.63 10.54 -17.01
C GLU A 5 -5.46 10.15 -17.89
N ASN A 6 -5.77 9.56 -19.04
CA ASN A 6 -4.83 9.19 -20.11
C ASN A 6 -3.59 8.42 -19.60
N LEU A 7 -3.79 7.57 -18.59
CA LEU A 7 -2.71 6.87 -17.91
C LEU A 7 -2.14 5.77 -18.79
N THR A 8 -0.84 5.85 -19.04
CA THR A 8 -0.07 4.85 -19.77
C THR A 8 1.03 4.31 -18.88
N LYS A 9 1.17 2.99 -18.85
CA LYS A 9 2.25 2.28 -18.16
C LYS A 9 2.78 1.16 -19.00
N SER A 10 4.08 1.09 -19.15
CA SER A 10 4.77 0.03 -19.89
C SER A 10 6.03 -0.42 -19.17
N TYR A 11 6.49 -1.61 -19.51
CA TYR A 11 7.76 -2.16 -19.08
C TYR A 11 8.59 -2.60 -20.28
N ARG A 12 9.90 -2.42 -20.19
CA ARG A 12 10.83 -2.97 -21.19
C ARG A 12 11.01 -4.47 -20.94
N THR A 13 10.86 -5.25 -21.98
CA THR A 13 11.09 -6.69 -21.96
C THR A 13 12.08 -7.07 -23.08
N PRO A 14 12.70 -8.27 -23.05
CA PRO A 14 13.55 -8.74 -24.14
C PRO A 14 12.84 -8.78 -25.49
N ALA A 15 11.50 -8.97 -25.49
CA ALA A 15 10.66 -8.98 -26.71
C ALA A 15 10.17 -7.58 -27.12
N GLY A 16 10.63 -6.51 -26.47
CA GLY A 16 10.22 -5.14 -26.72
C GLY A 16 9.45 -4.51 -25.57
N ARG A 17 8.73 -3.43 -25.86
CA ARG A 17 7.95 -2.72 -24.85
C ARG A 17 6.58 -3.38 -24.65
N HIS A 18 6.28 -3.77 -23.42
CA HIS A 18 5.00 -4.33 -23.03
C HIS A 18 4.16 -3.26 -22.33
N TYR A 19 3.01 -2.89 -22.90
CA TYR A 19 2.06 -1.96 -22.31
C TYR A 19 1.11 -2.69 -21.38
N VAL A 20 1.08 -2.27 -20.11
CA VAL A 20 0.11 -2.75 -19.12
C VAL A 20 -1.19 -1.96 -19.25
N PHE A 21 -1.05 -0.64 -19.37
CA PHE A 21 -2.15 0.28 -19.65
C PHE A 21 -1.76 1.25 -20.75
N LYS A 22 -2.73 1.62 -21.59
CA LYS A 22 -2.58 2.61 -22.62
C LYS A 22 -3.81 3.50 -22.64
N ASP A 23 -3.59 4.81 -22.39
CA ASP A 23 -4.63 5.84 -22.36
C ASP A 23 -5.83 5.48 -21.46
N LEU A 24 -5.54 4.89 -20.29
CA LEU A 24 -6.56 4.46 -19.33
C LEU A 24 -7.23 5.67 -18.70
N ASN A 25 -8.57 5.72 -18.76
CA ASN A 25 -9.40 6.74 -18.13
C ASN A 25 -10.41 6.08 -17.20
N ILE A 26 -10.36 6.34 -15.90
CA ILE A 26 -11.26 5.78 -14.88
C ILE A 26 -11.54 6.82 -13.81
N GLU A 27 -12.77 6.80 -13.30
CA GLU A 27 -13.16 7.54 -12.11
C GLU A 27 -13.58 6.56 -11.01
N LEU A 28 -12.90 6.64 -9.86
CA LEU A 28 -13.21 5.85 -8.67
C LEU A 28 -14.02 6.71 -7.69
N PRO A 29 -15.31 6.36 -7.46
CA PRO A 29 -16.19 7.17 -6.63
C PRO A 29 -15.75 7.16 -5.16
N SER A 30 -16.04 8.26 -4.45
CA SER A 30 -15.86 8.33 -2.99
C SER A 30 -16.95 7.55 -2.26
N GLY A 31 -16.59 6.96 -1.12
CA GLY A 31 -17.53 6.31 -0.21
C GLY A 31 -18.13 4.99 -0.73
N LYS A 32 -17.48 4.39 -1.71
CA LYS A 32 -17.88 3.08 -2.27
C LYS A 32 -16.70 2.12 -2.28
N SER A 33 -17.00 0.83 -2.11
CA SER A 33 -16.01 -0.23 -2.34
C SER A 33 -15.99 -0.57 -3.84
N VAL A 34 -14.77 -0.61 -4.40
CA VAL A 34 -14.55 -0.94 -5.82
C VAL A 34 -13.62 -2.15 -5.88
N ALA A 35 -14.02 -3.16 -6.65
CA ALA A 35 -13.18 -4.34 -6.88
C ALA A 35 -12.51 -4.26 -8.25
N LEU A 36 -11.20 -4.48 -8.29
CA LEU A 36 -10.45 -4.67 -9.53
C LEU A 36 -10.47 -6.15 -9.90
N VAL A 37 -11.16 -6.47 -10.97
CA VAL A 37 -11.32 -7.84 -11.48
C VAL A 37 -10.54 -8.01 -12.78
N GLY A 38 -9.84 -9.11 -12.93
CA GLY A 38 -9.10 -9.43 -14.13
C GLY A 38 -8.17 -10.63 -13.95
N ARG A 39 -7.65 -11.15 -15.07
CA ARG A 39 -6.71 -12.28 -15.07
C ARG A 39 -5.40 -11.90 -14.38
N ASN A 40 -4.64 -12.90 -13.93
CA ASN A 40 -3.27 -12.69 -13.45
C ASN A 40 -2.43 -12.06 -14.57
N GLY A 41 -1.65 -11.03 -14.22
CA GLY A 41 -0.86 -10.26 -15.18
C GLY A 41 -1.62 -9.14 -15.91
N ALA A 42 -2.91 -8.92 -15.63
CA ALA A 42 -3.70 -7.84 -16.24
C ALA A 42 -3.33 -6.42 -15.75
N GLY A 43 -2.44 -6.30 -14.75
CA GLY A 43 -1.99 -5.01 -14.25
C GLY A 43 -2.68 -4.51 -12.99
N LYS A 44 -3.52 -5.32 -12.32
CA LYS A 44 -4.25 -4.92 -11.11
C LYS A 44 -3.32 -4.36 -10.02
N SER A 45 -2.28 -5.11 -9.67
CA SER A 45 -1.29 -4.67 -8.66
C SER A 45 -0.49 -3.45 -9.12
N THR A 46 -0.21 -3.33 -10.42
CA THR A 46 0.46 -2.16 -11.00
C THR A 46 -0.41 -0.92 -10.84
N LEU A 47 -1.72 -1.03 -11.11
CA LEU A 47 -2.65 0.08 -10.93
C LEU A 47 -2.74 0.52 -9.46
N LEU A 48 -2.89 -0.42 -8.52
CA LEU A 48 -2.91 -0.12 -7.09
C LEU A 48 -1.62 0.56 -6.62
N ARG A 49 -0.45 0.12 -7.11
CA ARG A 49 0.83 0.75 -6.79
C ARG A 49 0.93 2.17 -7.32
N MET A 50 0.40 2.45 -8.51
CA MET A 50 0.36 3.81 -9.06
C MET A 50 -0.62 4.69 -8.30
N ILE A 51 -1.82 4.19 -7.96
CA ILE A 51 -2.79 4.92 -7.14
C ILE A 51 -2.21 5.24 -5.75
N GLY A 52 -1.50 4.29 -5.14
CA GLY A 52 -0.83 4.46 -3.86
C GLY A 52 0.47 5.28 -3.92
N GLY A 53 0.86 5.78 -5.08
CA GLY A 53 2.07 6.61 -5.25
C GLY A 53 3.40 5.86 -5.16
N ILE A 54 3.38 4.53 -5.15
CA ILE A 54 4.60 3.69 -5.07
C ILE A 54 5.28 3.62 -6.45
N ASP A 55 4.50 3.59 -7.50
CA ASP A 55 4.97 3.53 -8.88
C ASP A 55 4.44 4.74 -9.67
N ARG A 56 5.14 5.13 -10.72
CA ARG A 56 4.75 6.27 -11.56
C ARG A 56 4.29 5.77 -12.93
N PRO A 57 3.24 6.37 -13.51
CA PRO A 57 2.89 6.14 -14.90
C PRO A 57 3.98 6.68 -15.83
N ASP A 58 4.04 6.16 -17.06
CA ASP A 58 4.89 6.71 -18.12
C ASP A 58 4.34 8.05 -18.61
N SER A 59 3.01 8.16 -18.67
CA SER A 59 2.27 9.40 -18.97
C SER A 59 0.87 9.35 -18.38
N GLY A 60 0.18 10.50 -18.39
CA GLY A 60 -1.13 10.66 -17.76
C GLY A 60 -1.05 11.02 -16.29
N ASN A 61 -2.21 11.20 -15.67
CA ASN A 61 -2.29 11.70 -14.30
C ASN A 61 -3.24 10.87 -13.44
N ILE A 62 -2.93 10.81 -12.14
CA ILE A 62 -3.84 10.35 -11.10
C ILE A 62 -4.13 11.55 -10.21
N ILE A 63 -5.38 11.98 -10.18
CA ILE A 63 -5.81 13.22 -9.55
C ILE A 63 -6.75 12.87 -8.40
N THR A 64 -6.43 13.36 -7.20
CA THR A 64 -7.30 13.29 -6.04
C THR A 64 -6.94 14.37 -5.03
N ASP A 65 -7.94 14.84 -4.30
CA ASP A 65 -7.84 15.72 -3.14
C ASP A 65 -7.90 14.93 -1.82
N LYS A 66 -7.91 13.59 -1.91
CA LYS A 66 -8.12 12.66 -0.80
C LYS A 66 -6.84 11.94 -0.40
N THR A 67 -6.78 11.52 0.84
CA THR A 67 -5.70 10.70 1.36
C THR A 67 -5.89 9.24 0.94
N ILE A 68 -4.83 8.62 0.45
CA ILE A 68 -4.83 7.23 -0.02
C ILE A 68 -3.85 6.43 0.83
N SER A 69 -4.28 5.25 1.29
CA SER A 69 -3.37 4.31 1.96
C SER A 69 -2.37 3.71 0.96
N TRP A 70 -1.30 3.14 1.47
CA TRP A 70 -0.52 2.19 0.67
C TRP A 70 -1.35 0.92 0.43
N PRO A 71 -1.08 0.17 -0.64
CA PRO A 71 -1.78 -1.08 -0.92
C PRO A 71 -1.54 -2.12 0.19
N VAL A 72 -2.62 -2.54 0.83
CA VAL A 72 -2.60 -3.59 1.85
C VAL A 72 -2.25 -4.92 1.18
N GLY A 73 -1.23 -5.61 1.67
CA GLY A 73 -0.78 -6.89 1.08
C GLY A 73 0.36 -6.77 0.06
N LEU A 74 0.70 -5.58 -0.39
CA LEU A 74 1.98 -5.34 -1.08
C LEU A 74 3.07 -5.13 -0.02
N SER A 75 3.50 -6.21 0.62
CA SER A 75 4.40 -6.26 1.78
C SER A 75 5.85 -5.82 1.50
N GLY A 76 6.08 -5.02 0.46
CA GLY A 76 7.40 -4.59 0.04
C GLY A 76 8.04 -3.44 0.82
N GLY A 77 7.41 -2.93 1.86
CA GLY A 77 7.88 -1.74 2.58
C GLY A 77 8.57 -1.99 3.93
N PHE A 78 8.58 -3.23 4.41
CA PHE A 78 9.19 -3.54 5.69
C PHE A 78 10.69 -3.87 5.56
N GLN A 79 11.48 -3.29 6.46
CA GLN A 79 12.89 -3.62 6.59
C GLN A 79 13.04 -4.93 7.39
N GLY A 80 13.46 -5.99 6.74
CA GLY A 80 13.50 -7.33 7.32
C GLY A 80 14.42 -7.51 8.53
N SER A 81 15.48 -6.71 8.63
CA SER A 81 16.42 -6.71 9.76
C SER A 81 15.89 -6.01 11.01
N LEU A 82 14.89 -5.14 10.86
CA LEU A 82 14.24 -4.46 11.96
C LEU A 82 13.08 -5.29 12.51
N THR A 83 12.75 -5.07 13.78
CA THR A 83 11.59 -5.69 14.42
C THR A 83 10.28 -5.13 13.87
N GLY A 84 9.17 -5.83 14.14
CA GLY A 84 7.84 -5.32 13.83
C GLY A 84 7.59 -3.96 14.47
N ARG A 85 7.91 -3.82 15.74
CA ARG A 85 7.79 -2.56 16.49
C ARG A 85 8.60 -1.43 15.86
N GLU A 86 9.84 -1.67 15.46
CA GLU A 86 10.70 -0.66 14.83
C GLU A 86 10.16 -0.23 13.46
N ASN A 87 9.69 -1.17 12.65
CA ASN A 87 9.04 -0.88 11.37
C ASN A 87 7.77 -0.04 11.56
N VAL A 88 6.92 -0.40 12.52
CA VAL A 88 5.70 0.36 12.83
C VAL A 88 6.04 1.76 13.32
N LYS A 89 7.02 1.92 14.21
CA LYS A 89 7.50 3.24 14.66
C LYS A 89 8.01 4.09 13.52
N PHE A 90 8.75 3.50 12.59
CA PHE A 90 9.26 4.22 11.42
C PHE A 90 8.12 4.78 10.57
N VAL A 91 7.14 3.93 10.19
CA VAL A 91 5.99 4.37 9.40
C VAL A 91 5.14 5.38 10.16
N ALA A 92 4.88 5.13 11.45
CA ALA A 92 4.09 6.03 12.27
C ALA A 92 4.72 7.44 12.38
N ARG A 93 6.04 7.55 12.40
CA ARG A 93 6.72 8.85 12.39
C ARG A 93 6.51 9.65 11.11
N LEU A 94 6.21 8.97 9.99
CA LEU A 94 5.95 9.64 8.71
C LEU A 94 4.50 10.16 8.60
N TYR A 95 3.55 9.51 9.26
CA TYR A 95 2.12 9.75 9.06
C TYR A 95 1.38 10.25 10.30
N ALA A 96 1.88 9.98 11.52
CA ALA A 96 1.26 10.41 12.77
C ALA A 96 1.90 11.68 13.33
N LYS A 97 1.14 12.41 14.14
CA LYS A 97 1.68 13.46 14.98
C LYS A 97 2.54 12.84 16.09
N LYS A 98 3.49 13.62 16.62
CA LYS A 98 4.46 13.12 17.60
C LYS A 98 3.82 12.58 18.88
N ASP A 99 2.71 13.19 19.30
CA ASP A 99 1.91 12.80 20.47
C ASP A 99 1.07 11.54 20.25
N GLU A 100 0.74 11.21 19.00
CA GLU A 100 -0.05 10.04 18.63
C GLU A 100 0.80 8.77 18.41
N LEU A 101 2.13 8.88 18.36
CA LEU A 101 3.03 7.80 18.00
C LEU A 101 2.86 6.55 18.87
N LYS A 102 2.81 6.75 20.21
CA LYS A 102 2.66 5.64 21.16
C LYS A 102 1.35 4.90 20.97
N GLU A 103 0.27 5.65 20.78
CA GLU A 103 -1.07 5.11 20.57
C GLU A 103 -1.13 4.27 19.27
N LYS A 104 -0.54 4.78 18.18
CA LYS A 104 -0.50 4.06 16.90
C LYS A 104 0.27 2.74 16.99
N VAL A 105 1.42 2.75 17.66
CA VAL A 105 2.23 1.54 17.88
C VAL A 105 1.47 0.54 18.74
N ALA A 106 0.85 0.97 19.84
CA ALA A 106 0.05 0.11 20.71
C ALA A 106 -1.14 -0.51 19.96
N PHE A 107 -1.83 0.28 19.12
CA PHE A 107 -2.93 -0.21 18.30
C PHE A 107 -2.46 -1.34 17.36
N VAL A 108 -1.34 -1.16 16.66
CA VAL A 108 -0.83 -2.17 15.73
C VAL A 108 -0.39 -3.43 16.47
N GLU A 109 0.26 -3.30 17.62
CA GLU A 109 0.68 -4.42 18.47
C GLU A 109 -0.51 -5.29 18.88
N GLU A 110 -1.58 -4.65 19.36
CA GLU A 110 -2.82 -5.33 19.77
C GLU A 110 -3.53 -5.96 18.57
N PHE A 111 -3.69 -5.18 17.49
CA PHE A 111 -4.39 -5.63 16.28
C PHE A 111 -3.71 -6.81 15.58
N ALA A 112 -2.39 -6.79 15.47
CA ALA A 112 -1.63 -7.80 14.75
C ALA A 112 -1.52 -9.13 15.52
N GLU A 113 -1.71 -9.11 16.84
CA GLU A 113 -1.65 -10.31 17.71
C GLU A 113 -0.40 -11.19 17.47
N LEU A 114 0.76 -10.56 17.36
CA LEU A 114 2.02 -11.25 17.08
C LEU A 114 2.76 -11.72 18.34
N GLY A 115 2.30 -11.29 19.53
CA GLY A 115 2.95 -11.61 20.80
C GLY A 115 4.43 -11.20 20.80
N LYS A 116 5.30 -12.10 21.21
CA LYS A 116 6.76 -11.87 21.27
C LYS A 116 7.38 -11.56 19.92
N TYR A 117 6.79 -11.99 18.82
CA TYR A 117 7.31 -11.73 17.48
C TYR A 117 7.29 -10.26 17.10
N PHE A 118 6.44 -9.45 17.74
CA PHE A 118 6.42 -8.01 17.49
C PHE A 118 7.76 -7.34 17.78
N ASP A 119 8.53 -7.89 18.70
CA ASP A 119 9.88 -7.45 19.06
C ASP A 119 10.99 -8.32 18.44
N MET A 120 10.67 -9.12 17.44
CA MET A 120 11.62 -9.91 16.66
C MET A 120 11.74 -9.38 15.23
N PRO A 121 12.88 -9.60 14.55
CA PRO A 121 13.07 -9.15 13.17
C PRO A 121 12.02 -9.71 12.21
N ILE A 122 11.51 -8.87 11.31
CA ILE A 122 10.46 -9.26 10.34
C ILE A 122 10.90 -10.39 9.42
N LYS A 123 12.20 -10.55 9.16
CA LYS A 123 12.72 -11.70 8.41
C LYS A 123 12.33 -13.07 9.01
N THR A 124 12.00 -13.11 10.31
CA THR A 124 11.56 -14.33 11.00
C THR A 124 10.05 -14.58 10.88
N TYR A 125 9.29 -13.63 10.29
CA TYR A 125 7.85 -13.71 10.18
C TYR A 125 7.40 -14.62 9.04
N SER A 126 6.32 -15.36 9.27
CA SER A 126 5.57 -15.99 8.18
C SER A 126 4.90 -14.92 7.30
N SER A 127 4.44 -15.31 6.10
CA SER A 127 3.68 -14.42 5.23
C SER A 127 2.39 -13.92 5.89
N GLY A 128 1.69 -14.78 6.63
CA GLY A 128 0.50 -14.40 7.40
C GLY A 128 0.80 -13.38 8.51
N MET A 129 1.92 -13.52 9.21
CA MET A 129 2.36 -12.56 10.22
C MET A 129 2.68 -11.19 9.60
N LYS A 130 3.37 -11.17 8.46
CA LYS A 130 3.65 -9.93 7.71
C LYS A 130 2.35 -9.26 7.25
N SER A 131 1.39 -10.05 6.77
CA SER A 131 0.09 -9.54 6.35
C SER A 131 -0.69 -8.93 7.51
N ARG A 132 -0.72 -9.58 8.68
CA ARG A 132 -1.37 -9.03 9.89
C ARG A 132 -0.73 -7.73 10.35
N LEU A 133 0.60 -7.66 10.35
CA LEU A 133 1.32 -6.43 10.69
C LEU A 133 0.99 -5.30 9.71
N GLY A 134 1.05 -5.57 8.41
CA GLY A 134 0.75 -4.59 7.35
C GLY A 134 -0.69 -4.10 7.39
N PHE A 135 -1.63 -5.00 7.61
CA PHE A 135 -3.05 -4.66 7.74
C PHE A 135 -3.32 -3.82 9.00
N GLY A 136 -2.78 -4.23 10.15
CA GLY A 136 -2.88 -3.47 11.39
C GLY A 136 -2.29 -2.07 11.26
N LEU A 137 -1.15 -1.95 10.58
CA LEU A 137 -0.52 -0.66 10.31
C LEU A 137 -1.42 0.24 9.44
N SER A 138 -2.05 -0.32 8.41
CA SER A 138 -2.98 0.44 7.57
C SER A 138 -4.23 0.89 8.34
N MET A 139 -4.73 0.07 9.24
CA MET A 139 -5.91 0.40 10.07
C MET A 139 -5.61 1.40 11.19
N ALA A 140 -4.34 1.55 11.58
CA ALA A 140 -3.93 2.52 12.59
C ALA A 140 -4.09 3.98 12.14
N PHE A 141 -4.15 4.22 10.83
CA PHE A 141 -4.30 5.55 10.24
C PHE A 141 -5.65 5.70 9.56
N LYS A 142 -6.13 6.94 9.50
CA LYS A 142 -7.36 7.27 8.77
C LYS A 142 -6.99 7.76 7.37
N PHE A 143 -7.43 7.00 6.37
CA PHE A 143 -7.36 7.39 4.97
C PHE A 143 -8.78 7.52 4.39
N ASP A 144 -8.93 8.35 3.38
CA ASP A 144 -10.19 8.47 2.64
C ASP A 144 -10.39 7.25 1.71
N TYR A 145 -9.28 6.66 1.26
CA TYR A 145 -9.26 5.44 0.44
C TYR A 145 -8.26 4.42 1.01
N TYR A 146 -8.69 3.19 1.12
CA TYR A 146 -7.85 2.03 1.46
C TYR A 146 -7.68 1.16 0.21
N LEU A 147 -6.43 0.83 -0.13
CA LEU A 147 -6.07 0.03 -1.30
C LEU A 147 -5.75 -1.42 -0.92
#